data_a1e9aa3931ec32b1d2bdfac4a0d38f18
#
_entry.id   a1e9aa3931ec32b1d2bdfac4a0d38f18
#
_cell.length_a   1.000
_cell.length_b   1.000
_cell.length_c   1.000
_cell.angle_alpha   90.00
_cell.angle_beta   90.00
_cell.angle_gamma   90.00
#
_symmetry.space_group_name_H-M   'P 1'
#
loop_
_entity.id
_entity.type
_entity.pdbx_description
1 polymer ?
#
loop_
_entity_poly.entity_id
_entity_poly.type
_entity_poly.pdbx_seq_one_letter_code
_entity_poly.pdbx_strand_id
1 'polypeptide(L)'
;MLNRAFIAVLLLGTLAAPLAAQTSLTVAPTGNEARYMVRELLAANTVENDVVGTTDSVSGAIVLDKDGKVVAAESRITVILTGLKTDQRRRDGYVQRNTLQTADFPTTTLAVTAMQGLPTPLPTSGDFSFTLVGDLTLKGVTKPTTWTVNATASATGFTGVAKTSFTFAEFELTKPRIPVVARVDDPITLELQFNLLKQ
;
A
#
# COMPACT_ATOMS: atom_id res chain seq x y z
N MET A 1 25.06 -61.66 42.65
CA MET A 1 23.77 -61.19 42.14
C MET A 1 24.01 -59.77 41.52
N LEU A 2 24.12 -59.70 40.19
CA LEU A 2 24.43 -58.44 39.51
C LEU A 2 23.13 -57.86 38.94
N ASN A 3 22.71 -56.71 39.46
CA ASN A 3 21.53 -55.99 39.01
C ASN A 3 21.91 -55.11 37.81
N ARG A 4 21.43 -55.43 36.61
CA ARG A 4 21.58 -54.64 35.38
C ARG A 4 20.42 -53.67 35.27
N ALA A 5 20.65 -52.39 35.57
CA ALA A 5 19.70 -51.32 35.30
C ALA A 5 19.75 -50.97 33.80
N PHE A 6 18.64 -51.14 33.09
CA PHE A 6 18.44 -50.64 31.71
C PHE A 6 18.04 -49.17 31.77
N ILE A 7 18.89 -48.30 31.25
CA ILE A 7 18.55 -46.90 31.04
C ILE A 7 17.90 -46.81 29.65
N ALA A 8 16.60 -46.55 29.63
CA ALA A 8 15.89 -46.22 28.39
C ALA A 8 16.12 -44.76 28.05
N VAL A 9 16.89 -44.48 26.98
CA VAL A 9 17.06 -43.13 26.42
C VAL A 9 15.85 -42.85 25.53
N LEU A 10 14.99 -41.94 26.01
CA LEU A 10 13.85 -41.42 25.24
C LEU A 10 14.39 -40.33 24.25
N LEU A 11 14.54 -40.68 22.97
CA LEU A 11 14.81 -39.72 21.89
C LEU A 11 13.53 -38.91 21.65
N LEU A 12 13.45 -37.66 22.15
CA LEU A 12 12.49 -36.70 21.70
C LEU A 12 12.89 -36.20 20.29
N GLY A 13 12.25 -36.80 19.29
CA GLY A 13 12.36 -36.27 17.91
C GLY A 13 11.58 -34.95 17.81
N THR A 14 12.28 -33.85 17.63
CA THR A 14 11.66 -32.58 17.26
C THR A 14 11.11 -32.67 15.83
N LEU A 15 9.78 -32.81 15.68
CA LEU A 15 9.13 -32.61 14.39
C LEU A 15 9.32 -31.15 13.97
N ALA A 16 10.29 -30.87 13.11
CA ALA A 16 10.33 -29.62 12.38
C ALA A 16 9.15 -29.62 11.40
N ALA A 17 8.11 -28.82 11.67
CA ALA A 17 7.06 -28.57 10.70
C ALA A 17 7.69 -28.00 9.44
N PRO A 18 7.35 -28.49 8.22
CA PRO A 18 7.85 -27.90 7.00
C PRO A 18 7.40 -26.42 6.94
N LEU A 19 8.36 -25.52 6.80
CA LEU A 19 8.05 -24.12 6.47
C LEU A 19 7.29 -24.16 5.14
N ALA A 20 6.01 -23.79 5.16
CA ALA A 20 5.23 -23.69 3.93
C ALA A 20 5.93 -22.65 3.02
N ALA A 21 6.20 -23.01 1.77
CA ALA A 21 6.84 -22.12 0.82
C ALA A 21 5.95 -20.89 0.62
N GLN A 22 6.39 -19.74 1.09
CA GLN A 22 5.74 -18.45 0.89
C GLN A 22 6.46 -17.70 -0.24
N THR A 23 5.74 -16.84 -0.94
CA THR A 23 6.31 -15.90 -1.90
C THR A 23 6.17 -14.49 -1.34
N SER A 24 7.27 -13.79 -1.17
CA SER A 24 7.25 -12.38 -0.77
C SER A 24 7.40 -11.48 -1.98
N LEU A 25 6.49 -10.51 -2.13
CA LEU A 25 6.54 -9.42 -3.09
C LEU A 25 6.94 -8.15 -2.36
N THR A 26 8.24 -7.87 -2.32
CA THR A 26 8.82 -6.77 -1.55
C THR A 26 8.94 -5.52 -2.41
N VAL A 27 8.55 -4.34 -1.87
CA VAL A 27 8.72 -3.04 -2.53
C VAL A 27 10.21 -2.81 -2.81
N ALA A 28 10.56 -2.59 -4.07
CA ALA A 28 11.94 -2.31 -4.48
C ALA A 28 12.40 -0.96 -3.89
N PRO A 29 13.71 -0.76 -3.70
CA PRO A 29 14.25 0.52 -3.19
C PRO A 29 13.94 1.73 -4.09
N THR A 30 13.66 1.50 -5.37
CA THR A 30 13.39 2.55 -6.37
C THR A 30 12.30 2.11 -7.36
N GLY A 31 11.75 3.08 -8.09
CA GLY A 31 10.73 2.82 -9.10
C GLY A 31 9.32 2.79 -8.53
N ASN A 32 9.13 3.33 -7.32
CA ASN A 32 7.82 3.49 -6.70
C ASN A 32 7.48 4.97 -6.58
N GLU A 33 6.20 5.28 -6.74
CA GLU A 33 5.66 6.62 -6.49
C GLU A 33 4.21 6.50 -6.03
N ALA A 34 3.93 7.03 -4.85
CA ALA A 34 2.58 7.22 -4.36
C ALA A 34 2.12 8.64 -4.68
N ARG A 35 0.92 8.78 -5.25
CA ARG A 35 0.33 10.08 -5.58
C ARG A 35 -1.13 10.16 -5.16
N TYR A 36 -1.55 11.37 -4.82
CA TYR A 36 -2.97 11.71 -4.77
C TYR A 36 -3.31 12.68 -5.91
N MET A 37 -4.53 12.62 -6.37
CA MET A 37 -5.09 13.57 -7.33
C MET A 37 -6.43 14.07 -6.82
N VAL A 38 -6.64 15.38 -6.88
CA VAL A 38 -7.91 16.01 -6.53
C VAL A 38 -8.15 17.17 -7.48
N ARG A 39 -9.41 17.38 -7.87
CA ARG A 39 -9.80 18.49 -8.72
C ARG A 39 -10.11 19.72 -7.88
N GLU A 40 -9.56 20.87 -8.30
CA GLU A 40 -9.84 22.16 -7.67
C GLU A 40 -10.25 23.22 -8.70
N LEU A 41 -11.05 24.18 -8.26
CA LEU A 41 -11.29 25.42 -8.97
C LEU A 41 -10.70 26.59 -8.17
N LEU A 42 -9.77 27.32 -8.78
CA LEU A 42 -9.22 28.54 -8.18
C LEU A 42 -10.20 29.70 -8.34
N ALA A 43 -10.28 30.59 -7.35
CA ALA A 43 -11.22 31.73 -7.35
C ALA A 43 -11.02 32.71 -8.53
N ALA A 44 -9.79 32.78 -9.06
CA ALA A 44 -9.48 33.64 -10.23
C ALA A 44 -9.65 32.90 -11.57
N ASN A 45 -9.98 31.61 -11.59
CA ASN A 45 -10.05 30.79 -12.78
C ASN A 45 -11.49 30.37 -13.09
N THR A 46 -11.75 30.14 -14.37
CA THR A 46 -13.02 29.54 -14.86
C THR A 46 -12.86 28.07 -15.21
N VAL A 47 -11.65 27.53 -15.18
CA VAL A 47 -11.31 26.15 -15.53
C VAL A 47 -10.78 25.43 -14.30
N GLU A 48 -11.24 24.23 -14.10
CA GLU A 48 -10.77 23.34 -13.05
C GLU A 48 -9.36 22.84 -13.35
N ASN A 49 -8.58 22.63 -12.29
CA ASN A 49 -7.23 22.08 -12.37
C ASN A 49 -7.16 20.77 -11.56
N ASP A 50 -6.36 19.83 -12.04
CA ASP A 50 -5.99 18.66 -11.27
C ASP A 50 -4.76 18.99 -10.41
N VAL A 51 -4.90 18.84 -9.11
CA VAL A 51 -3.80 18.93 -8.15
C VAL A 51 -3.23 17.54 -7.94
N VAL A 52 -1.95 17.39 -8.17
CA VAL A 52 -1.22 16.14 -7.95
C VAL A 52 -0.15 16.36 -6.89
N GLY A 53 -0.17 15.54 -5.85
CA GLY A 53 0.92 15.48 -4.87
C GLY A 53 1.55 14.10 -4.86
N THR A 54 2.88 14.05 -4.80
CA THR A 54 3.66 12.80 -4.94
C THR A 54 4.69 12.61 -3.84
N THR A 55 5.01 11.33 -3.55
CA THR A 55 6.16 10.90 -2.75
C THR A 55 6.67 9.56 -3.27
N ASP A 56 7.97 9.37 -3.27
CA ASP A 56 8.65 8.13 -3.63
C ASP A 56 8.98 7.23 -2.41
N SER A 57 8.67 7.71 -1.22
CA SER A 57 8.98 7.05 0.04
C SER A 57 7.94 5.97 0.35
N VAL A 58 8.02 4.87 -0.38
CA VAL A 58 7.15 3.70 -0.29
C VAL A 58 7.96 2.50 0.17
N SER A 59 7.42 1.68 1.07
CA SER A 59 8.06 0.47 1.60
C SER A 59 7.05 -0.59 1.97
N GLY A 60 7.52 -1.82 2.22
CA GLY A 60 6.69 -2.93 2.67
C GLY A 60 6.77 -4.14 1.77
N ALA A 61 5.86 -5.08 2.00
CA ALA A 61 5.76 -6.32 1.24
C ALA A 61 4.33 -6.86 1.23
N ILE A 62 4.04 -7.71 0.27
CA ILE A 62 2.85 -8.56 0.21
C ILE A 62 3.34 -9.99 0.22
N VAL A 63 2.89 -10.78 1.19
CA VAL A 63 3.27 -12.19 1.35
C VAL A 63 2.13 -13.07 0.90
N LEU A 64 2.44 -14.03 0.05
CA LEU A 64 1.50 -15.02 -0.44
C LEU A 64 1.87 -16.41 0.11
N ASP A 65 0.87 -17.17 0.50
CA ASP A 65 1.05 -18.58 0.87
C ASP A 65 1.27 -19.48 -0.37
N LYS A 66 1.46 -20.76 -0.14
CA LYS A 66 1.64 -21.78 -1.20
C LYS A 66 0.48 -21.86 -2.19
N ASP A 67 -0.71 -21.41 -1.81
CA ASP A 67 -1.92 -21.42 -2.63
C ASP A 67 -2.16 -20.07 -3.33
N GLY A 68 -1.21 -19.12 -3.21
CA GLY A 68 -1.28 -17.79 -3.78
C GLY A 68 -2.21 -16.83 -3.04
N LYS A 69 -2.63 -17.16 -1.81
CA LYS A 69 -3.46 -16.30 -0.99
C LYS A 69 -2.61 -15.36 -0.14
N VAL A 70 -3.12 -14.16 0.10
CA VAL A 70 -2.44 -13.16 0.92
C VAL A 70 -2.35 -13.61 2.39
N VAL A 71 -1.16 -13.56 2.96
CA VAL A 71 -0.91 -13.69 4.40
C VAL A 71 -1.09 -12.31 5.02
N ALA A 72 -2.32 -11.97 5.43
CA ALA A 72 -2.70 -10.61 5.79
C ALA A 72 -1.88 -10.03 6.98
N ALA A 73 -1.45 -10.87 7.92
CA ALA A 73 -0.62 -10.44 9.05
C ALA A 73 0.78 -9.93 8.64
N GLU A 74 1.27 -10.35 7.47
CA GLU A 74 2.61 -10.06 6.94
C GLU A 74 2.57 -9.12 5.72
N SER A 75 1.36 -8.75 5.25
CA SER A 75 1.16 -8.00 4.02
C SER A 75 0.80 -6.54 4.31
N ARG A 76 1.78 -5.65 4.18
CA ARG A 76 1.60 -4.22 4.46
C ARG A 76 2.45 -3.36 3.55
N ILE A 77 1.82 -2.33 2.99
CA ILE A 77 2.51 -1.24 2.28
C ILE A 77 2.42 0.01 3.13
N THR A 78 3.53 0.72 3.27
CA THR A 78 3.65 1.96 4.04
C THR A 78 4.16 3.07 3.13
N VAL A 79 3.53 4.25 3.20
CA VAL A 79 3.94 5.45 2.47
C VAL A 79 4.23 6.55 3.49
N ILE A 80 5.39 7.22 3.36
CA ILE A 80 5.78 8.36 4.19
C ILE A 80 5.16 9.61 3.60
N LEU A 81 4.38 10.35 4.40
CA LEU A 81 3.64 11.54 3.97
C LEU A 81 4.41 12.84 4.20
N THR A 82 5.43 12.86 5.06
CA THR A 82 6.20 14.07 5.35
C THR A 82 6.99 14.62 4.16
N GLY A 83 7.29 13.74 3.18
CA GLY A 83 7.93 14.10 1.90
C GLY A 83 6.96 14.41 0.76
N LEU A 84 5.65 14.36 1.01
CA LEU A 84 4.62 14.58 0.00
C LEU A 84 4.66 16.03 -0.50
N LYS A 85 4.76 16.23 -1.81
CA LYS A 85 4.91 17.53 -2.44
C LYS A 85 4.09 17.65 -3.73
N THR A 86 3.64 18.90 -4.00
CA THR A 86 2.99 19.29 -5.25
C THR A 86 3.88 20.29 -6.01
N ASP A 87 3.34 20.93 -7.03
CA ASP A 87 3.94 22.05 -7.75
C ASP A 87 4.05 23.35 -6.90
N GLN A 88 3.39 23.41 -5.71
CA GLN A 88 3.32 24.62 -4.89
C GLN A 88 3.64 24.37 -3.41
N ARG A 89 4.75 24.91 -2.90
CA ARG A 89 5.17 24.78 -1.48
C ARG A 89 4.13 25.24 -0.47
N ARG A 90 3.32 26.28 -0.80
CA ARG A 90 2.26 26.76 0.11
C ARG A 90 1.17 25.71 0.27
N ARG A 91 0.81 25.03 -0.82
CA ARG A 91 -0.13 23.92 -0.81
C ARG A 91 0.42 22.75 0.02
N ASP A 92 1.68 22.39 -0.19
CA ASP A 92 2.34 21.30 0.55
C ASP A 92 2.26 21.56 2.06
N GLY A 93 2.65 22.75 2.51
CA GLY A 93 2.56 23.14 3.90
C GLY A 93 1.13 23.14 4.45
N TYR A 94 0.13 23.52 3.64
CA TYR A 94 -1.28 23.46 4.05
C TYR A 94 -1.75 21.99 4.20
N VAL A 95 -1.51 21.16 3.20
CA VAL A 95 -1.90 19.75 3.18
C VAL A 95 -1.26 19.01 4.36
N GLN A 96 0.03 19.23 4.59
CA GLN A 96 0.74 18.60 5.69
C GLN A 96 0.20 18.99 7.07
N ARG A 97 -0.06 20.29 7.30
CA ARG A 97 -0.49 20.76 8.63
C ARG A 97 -1.97 20.60 8.90
N ASN A 98 -2.83 20.86 7.89
CA ASN A 98 -4.27 20.99 8.12
C ASN A 98 -5.08 19.80 7.61
N THR A 99 -4.69 19.18 6.49
CA THR A 99 -5.45 18.08 5.91
C THR A 99 -4.97 16.72 6.46
N LEU A 100 -3.66 16.46 6.39
CA LEU A 100 -3.06 15.17 6.77
C LEU A 100 -2.51 15.15 8.19
N GLN A 101 -2.16 16.32 8.76
CA GLN A 101 -1.54 16.46 10.09
C GLN A 101 -0.31 15.56 10.23
N THR A 102 0.64 15.70 9.28
CA THR A 102 1.78 14.76 9.15
C THR A 102 2.76 14.81 10.32
N ALA A 103 2.68 15.80 11.21
CA ALA A 103 3.42 15.81 12.47
C ALA A 103 2.94 14.70 13.41
N ASP A 104 1.63 14.42 13.43
CA ASP A 104 1.01 13.39 14.28
C ASP A 104 0.84 12.07 13.51
N PHE A 105 0.59 12.16 12.19
CA PHE A 105 0.35 11.04 11.29
C PHE A 105 1.35 11.05 10.13
N PRO A 106 2.63 10.73 10.36
CA PRO A 106 3.69 10.87 9.35
C PRO A 106 3.59 9.85 8.21
N THR A 107 2.78 8.80 8.38
CA THR A 107 2.63 7.71 7.42
C THR A 107 1.18 7.37 7.15
N THR A 108 0.93 6.77 5.99
CA THR A 108 -0.29 6.00 5.70
C THR A 108 0.08 4.56 5.42
N THR A 109 -0.81 3.62 5.76
CA THR A 109 -0.55 2.18 5.58
C THR A 109 -1.74 1.49 4.92
N LEU A 110 -1.44 0.55 4.04
CA LEU A 110 -2.41 -0.37 3.45
C LEU A 110 -2.09 -1.78 3.94
N ALA A 111 -2.92 -2.33 4.82
CA ALA A 111 -2.88 -3.73 5.21
C ALA A 111 -3.61 -4.54 4.15
N VAL A 112 -2.86 -5.29 3.32
CA VAL A 112 -3.44 -6.06 2.21
C VAL A 112 -4.09 -7.33 2.74
N THR A 113 -5.35 -7.54 2.41
CA THR A 113 -6.13 -8.70 2.89
C THR A 113 -6.44 -9.71 1.80
N ALA A 114 -6.54 -9.26 0.54
CA ALA A 114 -6.78 -10.16 -0.60
C ALA A 114 -6.28 -9.56 -1.92
N MET A 115 -5.98 -10.44 -2.87
CA MET A 115 -5.70 -10.11 -4.28
C MET A 115 -6.63 -10.98 -5.15
N GLN A 116 -7.77 -10.43 -5.51
CA GLN A 116 -8.83 -11.15 -6.24
C GLN A 116 -8.53 -11.14 -7.74
N GLY A 117 -8.57 -12.31 -8.38
CA GLY A 117 -8.26 -12.46 -9.80
C GLY A 117 -6.76 -12.48 -10.10
N LEU A 118 -5.90 -12.57 -9.08
CA LEU A 118 -4.47 -12.79 -9.28
C LEU A 118 -4.25 -14.16 -9.93
N PRO A 119 -3.53 -14.26 -11.07
CA PRO A 119 -3.26 -15.54 -11.69
C PRO A 119 -2.46 -16.48 -10.76
N THR A 120 -2.86 -17.76 -10.72
CA THR A 120 -2.17 -18.81 -9.98
C THR A 120 -1.89 -19.97 -10.93
N PRO A 121 -0.61 -20.34 -11.17
CA PRO A 121 0.62 -19.78 -10.60
C PRO A 121 0.85 -18.32 -11.03
N LEU A 122 1.68 -17.60 -10.23
CA LEU A 122 2.07 -16.21 -10.54
C LEU A 122 2.73 -16.12 -11.92
N PRO A 123 2.34 -15.14 -12.75
CA PRO A 123 2.94 -14.96 -14.06
C PRO A 123 4.42 -14.56 -13.94
N THR A 124 5.22 -14.96 -14.92
CA THR A 124 6.64 -14.62 -15.02
C THR A 124 6.94 -13.64 -16.16
N SER A 125 5.93 -13.29 -16.96
CA SER A 125 6.01 -12.30 -18.03
C SER A 125 4.60 -11.86 -18.45
N GLY A 126 4.54 -10.72 -19.15
CA GLY A 126 3.31 -10.18 -19.74
C GLY A 126 2.45 -9.37 -18.77
N ASP A 127 1.41 -8.76 -19.33
CA ASP A 127 0.50 -7.88 -18.60
C ASP A 127 -0.65 -8.69 -17.99
N PHE A 128 -1.07 -8.27 -16.80
CA PHE A 128 -2.21 -8.84 -16.11
C PHE A 128 -2.87 -7.79 -15.21
N SER A 129 -4.10 -8.04 -14.83
CA SER A 129 -4.83 -7.16 -13.92
C SER A 129 -5.53 -7.98 -12.83
N PHE A 130 -5.72 -7.36 -11.68
CA PHE A 130 -6.40 -7.96 -10.55
C PHE A 130 -6.97 -6.86 -9.64
N THR A 131 -7.77 -7.26 -8.68
CA THR A 131 -8.30 -6.37 -7.64
C THR A 131 -7.57 -6.65 -6.33
N LEU A 132 -6.96 -5.60 -5.74
CA LEU A 132 -6.36 -5.67 -4.41
C LEU A 132 -7.38 -5.12 -3.41
N VAL A 133 -7.59 -5.85 -2.33
CA VAL A 133 -8.45 -5.46 -1.20
C VAL A 133 -7.58 -5.31 0.04
N GLY A 134 -7.83 -4.26 0.80
CA GLY A 134 -7.07 -4.04 2.04
C GLY A 134 -7.63 -2.89 2.86
N ASP A 135 -7.17 -2.81 4.09
CA ASP A 135 -7.54 -1.76 5.04
C ASP A 135 -6.54 -0.62 4.95
N LEU A 136 -6.99 0.51 4.41
CA LEU A 136 -6.21 1.74 4.33
C LEU A 136 -6.37 2.52 5.64
N THR A 137 -5.24 2.83 6.28
CA THR A 137 -5.19 3.74 7.43
C THR A 137 -4.59 5.07 6.99
N LEU A 138 -5.39 6.12 7.04
CA LEU A 138 -5.00 7.48 6.71
C LEU A 138 -5.41 8.42 7.83
N LYS A 139 -4.48 9.23 8.35
CA LYS A 139 -4.72 10.17 9.46
C LYS A 139 -5.40 9.49 10.68
N GLY A 140 -4.99 8.27 11.01
CA GLY A 140 -5.56 7.50 12.13
C GLY A 140 -6.92 6.83 11.85
N VAL A 141 -7.57 7.13 10.72
CA VAL A 141 -8.83 6.51 10.30
C VAL A 141 -8.55 5.32 9.40
N THR A 142 -9.10 4.14 9.74
CA THR A 142 -8.94 2.91 8.96
C THR A 142 -10.25 2.56 8.26
N LYS A 143 -10.19 2.33 6.95
CA LYS A 143 -11.33 1.92 6.13
C LYS A 143 -10.93 0.81 5.15
N PRO A 144 -11.83 -0.14 4.87
CA PRO A 144 -11.64 -1.10 3.79
C PRO A 144 -11.64 -0.37 2.45
N THR A 145 -10.66 -0.70 1.60
CA THR A 145 -10.51 -0.12 0.26
C THR A 145 -10.30 -1.20 -0.77
N THR A 146 -10.75 -0.91 -1.99
CA THR A 146 -10.60 -1.77 -3.15
C THR A 146 -9.80 -1.02 -4.22
N TRP A 147 -8.76 -1.67 -4.74
CA TRP A 147 -7.84 -1.10 -5.71
C TRP A 147 -7.87 -1.87 -7.00
N THR A 148 -8.03 -1.20 -8.13
CA THR A 148 -7.80 -1.78 -9.45
C THR A 148 -6.31 -1.77 -9.72
N VAL A 149 -5.74 -2.94 -10.04
CA VAL A 149 -4.31 -3.09 -10.30
C VAL A 149 -4.09 -3.55 -11.72
N ASN A 150 -3.25 -2.82 -12.46
CA ASN A 150 -2.70 -3.23 -13.74
C ASN A 150 -1.19 -3.42 -13.57
N ALA A 151 -0.69 -4.59 -13.91
CA ALA A 151 0.68 -4.98 -13.66
C ALA A 151 1.30 -5.69 -14.86
N THR A 152 2.62 -5.57 -14.97
CA THR A 152 3.45 -6.32 -15.89
C THR A 152 4.37 -7.22 -15.09
N ALA A 153 4.35 -8.52 -15.41
CA ALA A 153 5.23 -9.49 -14.79
C ALA A 153 6.59 -9.53 -15.48
N SER A 154 7.63 -9.80 -14.70
CA SER A 154 8.97 -10.14 -15.15
C SER A 154 9.51 -11.35 -14.37
N ALA A 155 10.66 -11.86 -14.76
CA ALA A 155 11.30 -12.96 -14.03
C ALA A 155 11.64 -12.61 -12.57
N THR A 156 11.84 -11.31 -12.27
CA THR A 156 12.28 -10.82 -10.95
C THR A 156 11.16 -10.20 -10.10
N GLY A 157 9.97 -10.00 -10.66
CA GLY A 157 8.87 -9.40 -9.92
C GLY A 157 7.83 -8.72 -10.81
N PHE A 158 7.14 -7.74 -10.27
CA PHE A 158 6.04 -7.04 -10.90
C PHE A 158 6.23 -5.52 -10.85
N THR A 159 5.93 -4.86 -11.96
CA THR A 159 5.76 -3.40 -12.00
C THR A 159 4.31 -3.08 -12.37
N GLY A 160 3.81 -1.94 -11.96
CA GLY A 160 2.43 -1.59 -12.33
C GLY A 160 1.89 -0.39 -11.58
N VAL A 161 0.57 -0.25 -11.66
CA VAL A 161 -0.18 0.84 -11.05
C VAL A 161 -1.41 0.29 -10.34
N ALA A 162 -1.58 0.65 -9.08
CA ALA A 162 -2.78 0.40 -8.28
C ALA A 162 -3.53 1.72 -8.07
N LYS A 163 -4.86 1.72 -8.28
CA LYS A 163 -5.72 2.91 -8.15
C LYS A 163 -6.93 2.64 -7.28
N THR A 164 -7.26 3.62 -6.42
CA THR A 164 -8.52 3.68 -5.67
C THR A 164 -8.98 5.12 -5.57
N SER A 165 -10.22 5.34 -5.14
CA SER A 165 -10.73 6.68 -4.86
C SER A 165 -11.68 6.65 -3.66
N PHE A 166 -11.75 7.76 -2.94
CA PHE A 166 -12.63 7.97 -1.79
C PHE A 166 -12.94 9.46 -1.62
N THR A 167 -13.89 9.77 -0.75
CA THR A 167 -14.27 11.15 -0.43
C THR A 167 -13.50 11.67 0.80
N PHE A 168 -13.39 12.99 0.94
CA PHE A 168 -12.80 13.60 2.15
C PHE A 168 -13.50 13.10 3.42
N ALA A 169 -14.82 12.96 3.37
CA ALA A 169 -15.63 12.55 4.52
C ALA A 169 -15.32 11.12 5.00
N GLU A 170 -15.02 10.18 4.08
CA GLU A 170 -14.75 8.78 4.44
C GLU A 170 -13.53 8.63 5.35
N PHE A 171 -12.52 9.49 5.20
CA PHE A 171 -11.31 9.49 6.03
C PHE A 171 -11.24 10.71 6.99
N GLU A 172 -12.36 11.36 7.25
CA GLU A 172 -12.45 12.52 8.15
C GLU A 172 -11.42 13.62 7.81
N LEU A 173 -11.14 13.78 6.51
CA LEU A 173 -10.24 14.81 6.01
C LEU A 173 -10.98 16.14 5.89
N THR A 174 -10.31 17.22 6.30
CA THR A 174 -10.85 18.56 6.13
C THR A 174 -10.55 19.08 4.72
N LYS A 175 -11.62 19.42 3.97
CA LYS A 175 -11.46 20.10 2.68
C LYS A 175 -10.79 21.44 2.87
N PRO A 176 -9.80 21.81 2.02
CA PRO A 176 -9.19 23.12 2.06
C PRO A 176 -10.22 24.25 1.92
N ARG A 177 -10.14 25.25 2.82
CA ARG A 177 -10.95 26.47 2.78
C ARG A 177 -10.01 27.67 2.85
N ILE A 178 -9.49 28.09 1.70
CA ILE A 178 -8.59 29.24 1.59
C ILE A 178 -9.10 30.17 0.51
N PRO A 179 -8.92 31.51 0.62
CA PRO A 179 -9.53 32.50 -0.28
C PRO A 179 -9.23 32.32 -1.77
N VAL A 180 -8.08 31.72 -2.09
CA VAL A 180 -7.65 31.50 -3.49
C VAL A 180 -8.25 30.24 -4.11
N VAL A 181 -8.93 29.37 -3.33
CA VAL A 181 -9.58 28.13 -3.79
C VAL A 181 -11.09 28.29 -3.66
N ALA A 182 -11.78 28.36 -4.78
CA ALA A 182 -13.24 28.43 -4.79
C ALA A 182 -13.89 27.11 -4.43
N ARG A 183 -13.31 26.00 -4.90
CA ARG A 183 -13.84 24.65 -4.68
C ARG A 183 -12.73 23.59 -4.73
N VAL A 184 -12.86 22.56 -3.91
CA VAL A 184 -12.14 21.29 -4.02
C VAL A 184 -13.18 20.18 -4.09
N ASP A 185 -13.09 19.35 -5.11
CA ASP A 185 -14.09 18.32 -5.39
C ASP A 185 -13.73 16.98 -4.74
N ASP A 186 -14.74 16.15 -4.56
CA ASP A 186 -14.62 14.71 -4.38
C ASP A 186 -14.80 14.03 -5.75
N PRO A 187 -14.22 12.86 -5.98
CA PRO A 187 -13.36 12.09 -5.05
C PRO A 187 -11.89 12.53 -5.05
N ILE A 188 -11.16 12.11 -4.01
CA ILE A 188 -9.70 12.04 -4.04
C ILE A 188 -9.34 10.71 -4.68
N THR A 189 -8.49 10.72 -5.70
CA THR A 189 -7.91 9.50 -6.29
C THR A 189 -6.53 9.26 -5.72
N LEU A 190 -6.27 8.05 -5.25
CA LEU A 190 -4.92 7.57 -4.93
C LEU A 190 -4.42 6.66 -6.04
N GLU A 191 -3.16 6.83 -6.38
CA GLU A 191 -2.45 5.99 -7.32
C GLU A 191 -1.09 5.60 -6.72
N LEU A 192 -0.77 4.32 -6.76
CA LEU A 192 0.54 3.80 -6.42
C LEU A 192 1.15 3.16 -7.65
N GLN A 193 2.15 3.82 -8.24
CA GLN A 193 3.09 3.17 -9.14
C GLN A 193 4.04 2.34 -8.30
N PHE A 194 4.15 1.05 -8.59
CA PHE A 194 4.93 0.13 -7.80
C PHE A 194 5.94 -0.66 -8.62
N ASN A 195 7.02 -1.02 -7.96
CA ASN A 195 8.02 -1.99 -8.39
C ASN A 195 8.20 -3.01 -7.24
N LEU A 196 7.74 -4.24 -7.44
CA LEU A 196 7.78 -5.31 -6.45
C LEU A 196 8.78 -6.37 -6.89
N LEU A 197 9.71 -6.72 -6.01
CA LEU A 197 10.66 -7.82 -6.21
C LEU A 197 10.11 -9.10 -5.61
N LYS A 198 10.17 -10.18 -6.38
CA LYS A 198 9.76 -11.52 -5.94
C LYS A 198 10.92 -12.22 -5.24
N GLN A 199 10.66 -12.67 -4.01
CA GLN A 199 11.59 -13.43 -3.18
C GLN A 199 10.99 -14.77 -2.75
#